data_72c9095e3159dc9ed60a9179084d61a7
#
_entry.id   72c9095e3159dc9ed60a9179084d61a7
#
_cell.length_a   1.000
_cell.length_b   1.000
_cell.length_c   1.000
_cell.angle_alpha   90.00
_cell.angle_beta   90.00
_cell.angle_gamma   90.00
#
_symmetry.space_group_name_H-M   'P 1'
#
loop_
_entity.id
_entity.type
_entity.pdbx_description
1 polymer ?
#
loop_
_entity_poly.entity_id
_entity_poly.type
_entity_poly.pdbx_seq_one_letter_code
_entity_poly.pdbx_strand_id
1 'polypeptide(L)'
;MYNTILFDLDGTIIDSGEGIKNSARYAFAKLGFAEPTEEQLKNFIGPPLIDSFMHLCNFTREQAAGAVEIYREYYREKGINQILVYEGIENLLKKLKASGKTIALATSKYELYAAQIIERLGFSKYFDFISGSLADGGRGTKAEVIEYALASIGVADKKSAVMVGDRMHDIEGAKAVGIDSIGVLFGFGSREELAAHGATHIAATAKDICDIIIGG
;
A
#
# COMPACT_ATOMS: atom_id res chain seq x y z
N MET A 1 21.33 2.27 10.49
CA MET A 1 20.47 3.48 10.44
C MET A 1 19.87 3.61 9.04
N TYR A 2 18.56 3.74 8.93
CA TYR A 2 17.87 3.85 7.64
C TYR A 2 17.92 5.28 7.11
N ASN A 3 18.26 5.45 5.85
CA ASN A 3 18.29 6.75 5.15
C ASN A 3 17.16 6.90 4.12
N THR A 4 16.69 5.76 3.59
CA THR A 4 15.60 5.69 2.62
C THR A 4 14.42 4.92 3.20
N ILE A 5 13.26 5.55 3.26
CA ILE A 5 12.05 4.97 3.82
C ILE A 5 11.00 4.88 2.72
N LEU A 6 10.59 3.64 2.44
CA LEU A 6 9.50 3.38 1.51
C LEU A 6 8.22 3.10 2.32
N PHE A 7 7.13 3.74 1.97
CA PHE A 7 5.84 3.53 2.60
C PHE A 7 4.86 2.87 1.63
N ASP A 8 4.09 1.89 2.09
CA ASP A 8 2.83 1.58 1.44
C ASP A 8 1.81 2.68 1.70
N LEU A 9 0.70 2.67 0.97
CA LEU A 9 -0.37 3.66 1.07
C LEU A 9 -1.55 3.14 1.89
N ASP A 10 -2.23 2.11 1.35
CA ASP A 10 -3.47 1.56 1.93
C ASP A 10 -3.14 0.72 3.16
N GLY A 11 -3.67 1.06 4.33
CA GLY A 11 -3.36 0.39 5.60
C GLY A 11 -2.10 0.91 6.31
N THR A 12 -1.36 1.81 5.68
CA THR A 12 -0.10 2.34 6.24
C THR A 12 -0.12 3.86 6.40
N ILE A 13 -0.44 4.60 5.36
CA ILE A 13 -0.62 6.06 5.42
C ILE A 13 -2.08 6.40 5.64
N ILE A 14 -2.97 5.68 4.94
CA ILE A 14 -4.42 5.90 4.96
C ILE A 14 -5.19 4.62 5.27
N ASP A 15 -6.30 4.75 5.97
CA ASP A 15 -7.39 3.79 5.93
C ASP A 15 -8.26 4.08 4.71
N SER A 16 -8.21 3.21 3.72
CA SER A 16 -9.00 3.27 2.49
C SER A 16 -10.05 2.15 2.42
N GLY A 17 -10.22 1.42 3.51
CA GLY A 17 -11.03 0.19 3.54
C GLY A 17 -12.46 0.43 3.08
N GLU A 18 -13.09 1.56 3.48
CA GLU A 18 -14.46 1.87 3.08
C GLU A 18 -14.57 2.09 1.55
N GLY A 19 -13.68 2.90 0.97
CA GLY A 19 -13.68 3.18 -0.46
C GLY A 19 -13.46 1.93 -1.31
N ILE A 20 -12.55 1.07 -0.88
CA ILE A 20 -12.25 -0.21 -1.54
C ILE A 20 -13.47 -1.14 -1.47
N LYS A 21 -14.06 -1.33 -0.29
CA LYS A 21 -15.21 -2.20 -0.10
C LYS A 21 -16.44 -1.73 -0.88
N ASN A 22 -16.73 -0.43 -0.87
CA ASN A 22 -17.86 0.14 -1.60
C ASN A 22 -17.67 0.01 -3.12
N SER A 23 -16.44 0.12 -3.63
CA SER A 23 -16.14 -0.11 -5.03
C SER A 23 -16.31 -1.59 -5.42
N ALA A 24 -15.94 -2.51 -4.53
CA ALA A 24 -16.18 -3.94 -4.73
C ALA A 24 -17.69 -4.26 -4.74
N ARG A 25 -18.46 -3.75 -3.76
CA ARG A 25 -19.94 -3.90 -3.76
C ARG A 25 -20.57 -3.41 -5.03
N TYR A 26 -20.14 -2.23 -5.51
CA TYR A 26 -20.63 -1.68 -6.79
C TYR A 26 -20.33 -2.63 -7.96
N ALA A 27 -19.12 -3.18 -8.03
CA ALA A 27 -18.75 -4.11 -9.09
C ALA A 27 -19.58 -5.40 -9.03
N PHE A 28 -19.75 -6.00 -7.85
CA PHE A 28 -20.59 -7.18 -7.68
C PHE A 28 -22.03 -6.94 -8.13
N ALA A 29 -22.64 -5.83 -7.72
CA ALA A 29 -24.00 -5.46 -8.12
C ALA A 29 -24.14 -5.29 -9.64
N LYS A 30 -23.18 -4.62 -10.28
CA LYS A 30 -23.18 -4.42 -11.74
C LYS A 30 -23.00 -5.70 -12.53
N LEU A 31 -22.25 -6.65 -11.98
CA LEU A 31 -22.03 -7.98 -12.58
C LEU A 31 -23.17 -8.97 -12.30
N GLY A 32 -24.18 -8.57 -11.51
CA GLY A 32 -25.32 -9.44 -11.18
C GLY A 32 -25.02 -10.49 -10.11
N PHE A 33 -23.95 -10.33 -9.35
CA PHE A 33 -23.64 -11.20 -8.21
C PHE A 33 -24.39 -10.76 -6.95
N ALA A 34 -24.56 -11.69 -6.02
CA ALA A 34 -25.05 -11.36 -4.67
C ALA A 34 -24.08 -10.40 -3.97
N GLU A 35 -24.60 -9.63 -3.02
CA GLU A 35 -23.76 -8.73 -2.22
C GLU A 35 -22.68 -9.52 -1.47
N PRO A 36 -21.39 -9.15 -1.60
CA PRO A 36 -20.31 -9.85 -0.93
C PRO A 36 -20.35 -9.62 0.58
N THR A 37 -19.99 -10.66 1.33
CA THR A 37 -19.87 -10.57 2.80
C THR A 37 -18.71 -9.65 3.21
N GLU A 38 -18.73 -9.17 4.46
CA GLU A 38 -17.60 -8.36 5.00
C GLU A 38 -16.26 -9.11 4.95
N GLU A 39 -16.27 -10.43 5.13
CA GLU A 39 -15.08 -11.27 5.03
C GLU A 39 -14.55 -11.32 3.59
N GLN A 40 -15.42 -11.49 2.62
CA GLN A 40 -15.05 -11.44 1.20
C GLN A 40 -14.52 -10.07 0.79
N LEU A 41 -15.11 -8.99 1.31
CA LEU A 41 -14.66 -7.61 1.03
C LEU A 41 -13.26 -7.31 1.56
N LYS A 42 -12.84 -7.93 2.66
CA LYS A 42 -11.46 -7.81 3.17
C LYS A 42 -10.42 -8.29 2.16
N ASN A 43 -10.76 -9.27 1.31
CA ASN A 43 -9.84 -9.77 0.30
C ASN A 43 -9.55 -8.80 -0.85
N PHE A 44 -10.26 -7.66 -0.92
CA PHE A 44 -9.96 -6.58 -1.85
C PHE A 44 -8.95 -5.57 -1.31
N ILE A 45 -8.57 -5.68 -0.03
CA ILE A 45 -7.65 -4.75 0.61
C ILE A 45 -6.26 -5.38 0.67
N GLY A 46 -5.31 -4.82 -0.09
CA GLY A 46 -3.91 -5.27 -0.16
C GLY A 46 -3.56 -6.03 -1.43
N PRO A 47 -4.21 -7.14 -1.77
CA PRO A 47 -3.91 -7.87 -3.01
C PRO A 47 -4.23 -7.09 -4.29
N PRO A 48 -3.61 -7.44 -5.43
CA PRO A 48 -4.02 -6.94 -6.73
C PRO A 48 -5.51 -7.26 -6.99
N LEU A 49 -6.27 -6.27 -7.46
CA LEU A 49 -7.73 -6.41 -7.69
C LEU A 49 -8.09 -7.57 -8.63
N ILE A 50 -7.26 -7.81 -9.65
CA ILE A 50 -7.45 -8.92 -10.58
C ILE A 50 -7.47 -10.26 -9.83
N ASP A 51 -6.53 -10.48 -8.92
CA ASP A 51 -6.40 -11.71 -8.17
C ASP A 51 -7.60 -11.89 -7.21
N SER A 52 -8.06 -10.79 -6.59
CA SER A 52 -9.25 -10.80 -5.73
C SER A 52 -10.50 -11.22 -6.52
N PHE A 53 -10.74 -10.66 -7.71
CA PHE A 53 -11.87 -11.06 -8.55
C PHE A 53 -11.75 -12.48 -9.09
N MET A 54 -10.55 -12.90 -9.52
CA MET A 54 -10.31 -14.28 -9.95
C MET A 54 -10.66 -15.28 -8.83
N HIS A 55 -10.20 -15.00 -7.61
CA HIS A 55 -10.41 -15.90 -6.48
C HIS A 55 -11.87 -15.94 -6.00
N LEU A 56 -12.49 -14.75 -5.82
CA LEU A 56 -13.84 -14.66 -5.23
C LEU A 56 -14.97 -14.97 -6.21
N CYS A 57 -14.80 -14.66 -7.49
CA CYS A 57 -15.81 -14.85 -8.53
C CYS A 57 -15.51 -16.07 -9.42
N ASN A 58 -14.38 -16.76 -9.21
CA ASN A 58 -13.88 -17.84 -10.08
C ASN A 58 -13.77 -17.36 -11.55
N PHE A 59 -13.30 -16.13 -11.74
CA PHE A 59 -13.13 -15.52 -13.05
C PHE A 59 -11.85 -15.97 -13.74
N THR A 60 -11.87 -16.01 -15.07
CA THR A 60 -10.64 -15.95 -15.87
C THR A 60 -9.98 -14.58 -15.69
N ARG A 61 -8.69 -14.48 -16.03
CA ARG A 61 -7.95 -13.21 -15.95
C ARG A 61 -8.61 -12.10 -16.78
N GLU A 62 -9.15 -12.44 -17.94
CA GLU A 62 -9.87 -11.50 -18.82
C GLU A 62 -11.17 -11.00 -18.19
N GLN A 63 -11.98 -11.90 -17.60
CA GLN A 63 -13.20 -11.55 -16.87
C GLN A 63 -12.88 -10.67 -15.66
N ALA A 64 -11.84 -11.02 -14.90
CA ALA A 64 -11.39 -10.23 -13.76
C ALA A 64 -10.93 -8.83 -14.19
N ALA A 65 -10.24 -8.68 -15.31
CA ALA A 65 -9.87 -7.38 -15.87
C ALA A 65 -11.09 -6.51 -16.16
N GLY A 66 -12.16 -7.09 -16.75
CA GLY A 66 -13.44 -6.40 -16.95
C GLY A 66 -14.10 -5.96 -15.62
N ALA A 67 -14.07 -6.82 -14.61
CA ALA A 67 -14.59 -6.50 -13.28
C ALA A 67 -13.80 -5.38 -12.59
N VAL A 68 -12.48 -5.33 -12.78
CA VAL A 68 -11.62 -4.24 -12.28
C VAL A 68 -12.01 -2.90 -12.90
N GLU A 69 -12.37 -2.85 -14.19
CA GLU A 69 -12.82 -1.60 -14.81
C GLU A 69 -14.13 -1.11 -14.19
N ILE A 70 -15.07 -2.01 -13.93
CA ILE A 70 -16.34 -1.67 -13.25
C ILE A 70 -16.06 -1.18 -11.81
N TYR A 71 -15.17 -1.84 -11.07
CA TYR A 71 -14.70 -1.38 -9.76
C TYR A 71 -14.14 0.04 -9.84
N ARG A 72 -13.31 0.32 -10.85
CA ARG A 72 -12.68 1.63 -11.08
C ARG A 72 -13.68 2.74 -11.40
N GLU A 73 -14.86 2.43 -11.94
CA GLU A 73 -15.92 3.45 -12.15
C GLU A 73 -16.30 4.10 -10.81
N TYR A 74 -16.67 3.30 -9.82
CA TYR A 74 -17.03 3.81 -8.50
C TYR A 74 -15.82 4.41 -7.77
N TYR A 75 -14.66 3.73 -7.85
CA TYR A 75 -13.46 4.16 -7.15
C TYR A 75 -13.04 5.57 -7.57
N ARG A 76 -13.02 5.88 -8.85
CA ARG A 76 -12.65 7.20 -9.38
C ARG A 76 -13.55 8.31 -8.89
N GLU A 77 -14.86 8.08 -8.84
CA GLU A 77 -15.85 9.11 -8.52
C GLU A 77 -16.02 9.30 -7.00
N LYS A 78 -16.05 8.20 -6.27
CA LYS A 78 -16.43 8.17 -4.85
C LYS A 78 -15.40 7.51 -3.96
N GLY A 79 -14.96 6.31 -4.29
CA GLY A 79 -14.11 5.50 -3.43
C GLY A 79 -12.79 6.15 -3.06
N ILE A 80 -12.16 6.85 -4.00
CA ILE A 80 -10.90 7.58 -3.79
C ILE A 80 -11.02 8.70 -2.73
N ASN A 81 -12.23 9.12 -2.41
CA ASN A 81 -12.53 10.15 -1.41
C ASN A 81 -12.88 9.56 -0.03
N GLN A 82 -13.14 8.26 0.05
CA GLN A 82 -13.52 7.55 1.26
C GLN A 82 -12.25 7.02 1.95
N ILE A 83 -11.43 7.93 2.42
CA ILE A 83 -10.13 7.66 3.06
C ILE A 83 -9.99 8.48 4.34
N LEU A 84 -9.25 7.94 5.30
CA LEU A 84 -8.84 8.63 6.53
C LEU A 84 -7.32 8.48 6.68
N VAL A 85 -6.62 9.54 7.06
CA VAL A 85 -5.18 9.45 7.39
C VAL A 85 -5.04 8.87 8.78
N TYR A 86 -4.15 7.86 8.93
CA TYR A 86 -3.88 7.31 10.27
C TYR A 86 -3.24 8.34 11.20
N GLU A 87 -3.56 8.21 12.47
CA GLU A 87 -3.06 9.11 13.51
C GLU A 87 -1.53 9.17 13.55
N GLY A 88 -0.99 10.37 13.62
CA GLY A 88 0.45 10.60 13.74
C GLY A 88 1.25 10.52 12.43
N ILE A 89 0.67 10.06 11.32
CA ILE A 89 1.39 9.87 10.04
C ILE A 89 1.95 11.19 9.51
N GLU A 90 1.17 12.28 9.48
CA GLU A 90 1.70 13.55 9.01
C GLU A 90 2.89 14.04 9.84
N ASN A 91 2.81 13.89 11.17
CA ASN A 91 3.91 14.24 12.06
C ASN A 91 5.15 13.37 11.85
N LEU A 92 4.96 12.06 11.58
CA LEU A 92 6.03 11.14 11.22
C LEU A 92 6.74 11.63 9.94
N LEU A 93 5.99 11.86 8.86
CA LEU A 93 6.55 12.32 7.58
C LEU A 93 7.33 13.64 7.73
N LYS A 94 6.79 14.61 8.49
CA LYS A 94 7.49 15.87 8.82
C LYS A 94 8.83 15.62 9.52
N LYS A 95 8.85 14.77 10.56
CA LYS A 95 10.07 14.47 11.32
C LYS A 95 11.11 13.75 10.47
N LEU A 96 10.71 12.79 9.66
CA LEU A 96 11.62 12.08 8.76
C LEU A 96 12.27 13.04 7.76
N LYS A 97 11.47 13.91 7.13
CA LYS A 97 12.04 14.94 6.20
C LYS A 97 12.97 15.91 6.92
N ALA A 98 12.60 16.39 8.11
CA ALA A 98 13.46 17.28 8.92
C ALA A 98 14.79 16.62 9.33
N SER A 99 14.80 15.27 9.44
CA SER A 99 16.02 14.48 9.71
C SER A 99 16.80 14.09 8.45
N GLY A 100 16.49 14.69 7.31
CA GLY A 100 17.21 14.48 6.04
C GLY A 100 16.95 13.11 5.39
N LYS A 101 15.86 12.44 5.75
CA LYS A 101 15.52 11.13 5.16
C LYS A 101 14.91 11.29 3.78
N THR A 102 15.24 10.36 2.88
CA THR A 102 14.56 10.20 1.60
C THR A 102 13.31 9.36 1.82
N ILE A 103 12.16 9.85 1.34
CA ILE A 103 10.87 9.17 1.51
C ILE A 103 10.28 8.87 0.14
N ALA A 104 9.93 7.61 -0.11
CA ALA A 104 9.22 7.22 -1.31
C ALA A 104 7.93 6.46 -0.97
N LEU A 105 6.94 6.56 -1.84
CA LEU A 105 5.80 5.68 -1.83
C LEU A 105 6.12 4.44 -2.66
N ALA A 106 5.77 3.25 -2.15
CA ALA A 106 5.91 1.97 -2.84
C ALA A 106 4.67 1.12 -2.60
N THR A 107 3.63 1.29 -3.45
CA THR A 107 2.31 0.74 -3.22
C THR A 107 1.84 -0.17 -4.37
N SER A 108 1.08 -1.22 -4.04
CA SER A 108 0.40 -2.05 -5.04
C SER A 108 -0.79 -1.34 -5.70
N LYS A 109 -1.19 -0.19 -5.16
CA LYS A 109 -2.23 0.66 -5.74
C LYS A 109 -1.79 1.20 -7.10
N TYR A 110 -2.74 1.39 -8.02
CA TYR A 110 -2.49 2.06 -9.29
C TYR A 110 -1.85 3.44 -9.06
N GLU A 111 -0.67 3.65 -9.66
CA GLU A 111 0.19 4.82 -9.41
C GLU A 111 -0.52 6.16 -9.57
N LEU A 112 -1.38 6.27 -10.59
CA LEU A 112 -2.15 7.51 -10.81
C LEU A 112 -3.05 7.84 -9.62
N TYR A 113 -3.75 6.85 -9.06
CA TYR A 113 -4.60 7.08 -7.88
C TYR A 113 -3.79 7.35 -6.63
N ALA A 114 -2.66 6.67 -6.46
CA ALA A 114 -1.76 6.91 -5.35
C ALA A 114 -1.23 8.36 -5.37
N ALA A 115 -0.78 8.84 -6.52
CA ALA A 115 -0.32 10.22 -6.69
C ALA A 115 -1.43 11.24 -6.41
N GLN A 116 -2.65 11.02 -6.93
CA GLN A 116 -3.79 11.89 -6.66
C GLN A 116 -4.15 11.97 -5.17
N ILE A 117 -4.09 10.85 -4.46
CA ILE A 117 -4.36 10.82 -3.02
C ILE A 117 -3.29 11.61 -2.26
N ILE A 118 -2.01 11.36 -2.53
CA ILE A 118 -0.89 12.06 -1.89
C ILE A 118 -0.96 13.57 -2.14
N GLU A 119 -1.30 14.00 -3.36
CA GLU A 119 -1.49 15.41 -3.70
C GLU A 119 -2.64 16.04 -2.92
N ARG A 120 -3.81 15.40 -2.88
CA ARG A 120 -5.01 15.90 -2.16
C ARG A 120 -4.81 16.01 -0.66
N LEU A 121 -4.03 15.11 -0.07
CA LEU A 121 -3.66 15.17 1.34
C LEU A 121 -2.65 16.28 1.62
N GLY A 122 -2.09 16.93 0.60
CA GLY A 122 -1.02 17.93 0.73
C GLY A 122 0.31 17.30 1.16
N PHE A 123 0.48 16.00 0.91
CA PHE A 123 1.65 15.22 1.34
C PHE A 123 2.75 15.16 0.28
N SER A 124 2.52 15.64 -0.95
CA SER A 124 3.51 15.64 -2.04
C SER A 124 4.86 16.22 -1.63
N LYS A 125 4.86 17.22 -0.75
CA LYS A 125 6.08 17.86 -0.20
C LYS A 125 6.95 16.92 0.66
N TYR A 126 6.42 15.78 1.10
CA TYR A 126 7.16 14.80 1.91
C TYR A 126 7.78 13.69 1.08
N PHE A 127 7.25 13.42 -0.10
CA PHE A 127 7.67 12.30 -0.94
C PHE A 127 8.65 12.76 -2.03
N ASP A 128 9.79 12.11 -2.09
CA ASP A 128 10.80 12.32 -3.14
C ASP A 128 10.45 11.54 -4.41
N PHE A 129 9.68 10.44 -4.25
CA PHE A 129 9.23 9.60 -5.36
C PHE A 129 7.93 8.86 -5.02
N ILE A 130 7.13 8.59 -6.05
CA ILE A 130 5.92 7.76 -5.95
C ILE A 130 6.06 6.61 -6.94
N SER A 131 5.96 5.38 -6.44
CA SER A 131 5.92 4.15 -7.20
C SER A 131 4.64 3.38 -6.88
N GLY A 132 3.91 3.00 -7.91
CA GLY A 132 2.70 2.19 -7.81
C GLY A 132 2.61 1.17 -8.93
N SER A 133 1.57 0.33 -8.95
CA SER A 133 1.30 -0.56 -10.07
C SER A 133 0.86 0.21 -11.32
N LEU A 134 1.00 -0.40 -12.50
CA LEU A 134 0.57 0.18 -13.77
C LEU A 134 -0.80 -0.38 -14.20
N ALA A 135 -1.50 0.37 -15.05
CA ALA A 135 -2.81 -0.02 -15.55
C ALA A 135 -2.76 -1.27 -16.45
N ASP A 136 -1.65 -1.47 -17.15
CA ASP A 136 -1.39 -2.60 -18.05
C ASP A 136 -0.94 -3.88 -17.32
N GLY A 137 -0.86 -3.83 -15.97
CA GLY A 137 -0.38 -4.92 -15.13
C GLY A 137 1.13 -4.94 -14.92
N GLY A 138 1.87 -3.97 -15.43
CA GLY A 138 3.28 -3.78 -15.13
C GLY A 138 3.48 -3.36 -13.67
N ARG A 139 4.63 -3.73 -13.08
CA ARG A 139 4.89 -3.56 -11.65
C ARG A 139 3.77 -4.17 -10.79
N GLY A 140 3.41 -5.43 -11.11
CA GLY A 140 2.29 -6.15 -10.51
C GLY A 140 2.58 -6.70 -9.11
N THR A 141 3.85 -6.79 -8.71
CA THR A 141 4.27 -7.30 -7.40
C THR A 141 4.84 -6.18 -6.51
N LYS A 142 4.76 -6.35 -5.21
CA LYS A 142 5.34 -5.39 -4.26
C LYS A 142 6.86 -5.26 -4.44
N ALA A 143 7.56 -6.36 -4.76
CA ALA A 143 9.00 -6.35 -5.03
C ALA A 143 9.36 -5.45 -6.21
N GLU A 144 8.64 -5.56 -7.34
CA GLU A 144 8.86 -4.73 -8.53
C GLU A 144 8.61 -3.23 -8.24
N VAL A 145 7.58 -2.93 -7.45
CA VAL A 145 7.28 -1.55 -7.03
C VAL A 145 8.40 -0.99 -6.17
N ILE A 146 8.90 -1.77 -5.21
CA ILE A 146 10.01 -1.38 -4.33
C ILE A 146 11.29 -1.18 -5.15
N GLU A 147 11.66 -2.13 -6.01
CA GLU A 147 12.86 -2.04 -6.85
C GLU A 147 12.84 -0.81 -7.76
N TYR A 148 11.69 -0.55 -8.38
CA TYR A 148 11.51 0.63 -9.22
C TYR A 148 11.69 1.92 -8.43
N ALA A 149 11.13 2.02 -7.21
CA ALA A 149 11.32 3.18 -6.34
C ALA A 149 12.79 3.38 -5.98
N LEU A 150 13.47 2.33 -5.50
CA LEU A 150 14.88 2.39 -5.11
C LEU A 150 15.79 2.79 -6.27
N ALA A 151 15.56 2.21 -7.47
CA ALA A 151 16.31 2.55 -8.67
C ALA A 151 16.10 4.01 -9.09
N SER A 152 14.85 4.49 -9.05
CA SER A 152 14.50 5.85 -9.46
C SER A 152 15.10 6.93 -8.56
N ILE A 153 15.24 6.64 -7.27
CA ILE A 153 15.87 7.57 -6.29
C ILE A 153 17.39 7.33 -6.14
N GLY A 154 17.96 6.36 -6.85
CA GLY A 154 19.41 6.12 -6.88
C GLY A 154 19.98 5.49 -5.60
N VAL A 155 19.24 4.61 -4.93
CA VAL A 155 19.73 3.93 -3.71
C VAL A 155 20.77 2.89 -4.06
N ALA A 156 22.02 3.14 -3.71
CA ALA A 156 23.14 2.23 -3.94
C ALA A 156 23.26 1.15 -2.84
N ASP A 157 23.05 1.53 -1.57
CA ASP A 157 23.12 0.62 -0.43
C ASP A 157 21.70 0.26 0.06
N LYS A 158 21.23 -0.91 -0.34
CA LYS A 158 19.92 -1.45 0.07
C LYS A 158 19.79 -1.64 1.58
N LYS A 159 20.88 -1.83 2.34
CA LYS A 159 20.85 -1.95 3.80
C LYS A 159 20.45 -0.64 4.49
N SER A 160 20.56 0.49 3.79
CA SER A 160 20.11 1.79 4.28
C SER A 160 18.64 2.07 4.00
N ALA A 161 17.92 1.15 3.35
CA ALA A 161 16.52 1.27 3.02
C ALA A 161 15.63 0.37 3.88
N VAL A 162 14.40 0.81 4.13
CA VAL A 162 13.38 0.05 4.87
C VAL A 162 12.01 0.25 4.23
N MET A 163 11.22 -0.83 4.12
CA MET A 163 9.83 -0.80 3.71
C MET A 163 8.91 -0.76 4.94
N VAL A 164 8.00 0.20 4.96
CA VAL A 164 6.96 0.31 5.99
C VAL A 164 5.63 -0.08 5.37
N GLY A 165 4.99 -1.11 5.91
CA GLY A 165 3.73 -1.62 5.39
C GLY A 165 2.96 -2.42 6.42
N ASP A 166 1.70 -2.74 6.12
CA ASP A 166 0.79 -3.38 7.07
C ASP A 166 0.44 -4.84 6.71
N ARG A 167 0.85 -5.33 5.52
CA ARG A 167 0.51 -6.67 5.06
C ARG A 167 1.76 -7.51 4.75
N MET A 168 1.53 -8.83 4.71
CA MET A 168 2.55 -9.80 4.32
C MET A 168 3.24 -9.45 3.00
N HIS A 169 2.52 -8.87 2.03
CA HIS A 169 3.08 -8.50 0.74
C HIS A 169 4.20 -7.47 0.84
N ASP A 170 4.10 -6.53 1.79
CA ASP A 170 5.13 -5.54 2.06
C ASP A 170 6.40 -6.19 2.61
N ILE A 171 6.21 -7.13 3.55
CA ILE A 171 7.30 -7.85 4.20
C ILE A 171 8.01 -8.76 3.19
N GLU A 172 7.25 -9.54 2.42
CA GLU A 172 7.80 -10.42 1.39
C GLU A 172 8.47 -9.64 0.26
N GLY A 173 7.87 -8.53 -0.18
CA GLY A 173 8.45 -7.63 -1.17
C GLY A 173 9.79 -7.04 -0.71
N ALA A 174 9.86 -6.55 0.53
CA ALA A 174 11.09 -6.05 1.13
C ALA A 174 12.17 -7.13 1.19
N LYS A 175 11.80 -8.34 1.65
CA LYS A 175 12.70 -9.49 1.73
C LYS A 175 13.23 -9.92 0.36
N ALA A 176 12.37 -9.97 -0.66
CA ALA A 176 12.75 -10.33 -2.03
C ALA A 176 13.77 -9.33 -2.62
N VAL A 177 13.64 -8.06 -2.28
CA VAL A 177 14.53 -6.98 -2.72
C VAL A 177 15.82 -6.91 -1.88
N GLY A 178 15.82 -7.49 -0.68
CA GLY A 178 16.95 -7.49 0.25
C GLY A 178 17.07 -6.23 1.09
N ILE A 179 15.93 -5.64 1.46
CA ILE A 179 15.83 -4.52 2.40
C ILE A 179 15.09 -4.96 3.67
N ASP A 180 15.26 -4.21 4.75
CA ASP A 180 14.50 -4.42 5.99
C ASP A 180 13.04 -3.99 5.85
N SER A 181 12.21 -4.44 6.81
CA SER A 181 10.79 -4.09 6.86
C SER A 181 10.32 -3.70 8.26
N ILE A 182 9.36 -2.77 8.32
CA ILE A 182 8.62 -2.40 9.52
C ILE A 182 7.15 -2.72 9.27
N GLY A 183 6.64 -3.75 9.94
CA GLY A 183 5.22 -4.09 9.91
C GLY A 183 4.43 -3.21 10.87
N VAL A 184 3.34 -2.56 10.41
CA VAL A 184 2.51 -1.69 11.24
C VAL A 184 1.23 -2.39 11.67
N LEU A 185 0.81 -2.19 12.94
CA LEU A 185 -0.34 -2.89 13.55
C LEU A 185 -1.65 -2.11 13.49
N PHE A 186 -1.63 -0.88 13.03
CA PHE A 186 -2.83 -0.06 12.90
C PHE A 186 -3.53 -0.18 11.54
N GLY A 187 -2.92 -0.94 10.62
CA GLY A 187 -3.46 -1.25 9.30
C GLY A 187 -4.39 -2.47 9.29
N PHE A 188 -4.44 -3.17 8.17
CA PHE A 188 -5.35 -4.31 7.94
C PHE A 188 -4.75 -5.67 8.30
N GLY A 189 -3.40 -5.77 8.40
CA GLY A 189 -2.69 -6.99 8.78
C GLY A 189 -2.64 -7.22 10.28
N SER A 190 -2.34 -8.46 10.69
CA SER A 190 -2.16 -8.81 12.09
C SER A 190 -0.68 -8.95 12.47
N ARG A 191 -0.40 -8.90 13.78
CA ARG A 191 0.96 -9.18 14.30
C ARG A 191 1.45 -10.55 13.89
N GLU A 192 0.57 -11.54 13.92
CA GLU A 192 0.86 -12.94 13.57
C GLU A 192 1.23 -13.04 12.09
N GLU A 193 0.47 -12.39 11.21
CA GLU A 193 0.76 -12.30 9.77
C GLU A 193 2.14 -11.70 9.52
N LEU A 194 2.40 -10.51 10.06
CA LEU A 194 3.65 -9.79 9.86
C LEU A 194 4.87 -10.56 10.40
N ALA A 195 4.73 -11.16 11.58
CA ALA A 195 5.80 -11.95 12.21
C ALA A 195 6.06 -13.26 11.44
N ALA A 196 5.01 -13.96 10.99
CA ALA A 196 5.14 -15.20 10.23
C ALA A 196 5.88 -15.00 8.89
N HIS A 197 5.73 -13.81 8.26
CA HIS A 197 6.44 -13.45 7.02
C HIS A 197 7.82 -12.83 7.25
N GLY A 198 8.21 -12.62 8.51
CA GLY A 198 9.57 -12.23 8.90
C GLY A 198 9.82 -10.72 8.89
N ALA A 199 8.82 -9.92 9.30
CA ALA A 199 9.01 -8.49 9.50
C ALA A 199 10.23 -8.23 10.41
N THR A 200 11.15 -7.35 9.97
CA THR A 200 12.37 -7.02 10.73
C THR A 200 12.01 -6.29 12.02
N HIS A 201 11.02 -5.40 11.93
CA HIS A 201 10.49 -4.66 13.08
C HIS A 201 8.96 -4.66 13.04
N ILE A 202 8.35 -4.48 14.22
CA ILE A 202 6.90 -4.29 14.37
C ILE A 202 6.65 -2.97 15.10
N ALA A 203 5.79 -2.13 14.55
CA ALA A 203 5.40 -0.85 15.11
C ALA A 203 3.89 -0.82 15.39
N ALA A 204 3.50 -0.44 16.59
CA ALA A 204 2.08 -0.29 16.94
C ALA A 204 1.53 1.10 16.58
N THR A 205 2.40 2.10 16.49
CA THR A 205 2.04 3.50 16.25
C THR A 205 3.01 4.16 15.26
N ALA A 206 2.60 5.29 14.68
CA ALA A 206 3.49 6.13 13.89
C ALA A 206 4.72 6.63 14.69
N LYS A 207 4.57 6.78 16.02
CA LYS A 207 5.69 7.12 16.88
C LYS A 207 6.74 6.01 16.91
N ASP A 208 6.32 4.74 17.01
CA ASP A 208 7.26 3.61 17.04
C ASP A 208 8.07 3.53 15.74
N ILE A 209 7.43 3.82 14.58
CA ILE A 209 8.14 3.91 13.30
C ILE A 209 9.24 4.97 13.37
N CYS A 210 8.92 6.15 13.92
CA CYS A 210 9.88 7.24 14.09
C CYS A 210 11.05 6.82 14.97
N ASP A 211 10.76 6.17 16.09
CA ASP A 211 11.78 5.73 17.07
C ASP A 211 12.70 4.66 16.45
N ILE A 212 12.17 3.72 15.68
CA ILE A 212 12.96 2.71 14.95
C ILE A 212 13.90 3.36 13.92
N ILE A 213 13.44 4.39 13.20
CA ILE A 213 14.21 4.98 12.09
C ILE A 213 15.23 6.01 12.58
N ILE A 214 14.88 6.84 13.58
CA ILE A 214 15.66 7.99 14.02
C ILE A 214 16.35 7.71 15.36
N GLY A 215 15.74 6.89 16.23
CA GLY A 215 16.17 6.66 17.62
C GLY A 215 17.31 5.65 17.79
N GLY A 216 17.83 5.09 16.70
CA GLY A 216 18.94 4.11 16.70
C GLY A 216 20.31 4.78 16.70
#